data_45397021c8f8be33d14244237ae58943
#
_entry.id   45397021c8f8be33d14244237ae58943
#
_cell.length_a   1.000
_cell.length_b   1.000
_cell.length_c   1.000
_cell.angle_alpha   90.00
_cell.angle_beta   90.00
_cell.angle_gamma   90.00
#
_symmetry.space_group_name_H-M   'P 1'
#
loop_
_entity.id
_entity.type
_entity.pdbx_description
1 polymer ?
#
loop_
_entity_poly.entity_id
_entity_poly.type
_entity_poly.pdbx_seq_one_letter_code
_entity_poly.pdbx_strand_id
1 'polypeptide(L)'
;MRKAGKDCSPAYFYMVASPGEEEEYVKGIEDIIGRVPIFGGSAADNTVEGKWSIYTNDAIFNDGVAVAFFYTDKPMANVFTGEYHETTNSGVITKVEGKRTLVEIDGVPAIKKYAEWTGNKLKDLDGNNLLVTTITQPLGVKDRLGDLIAIRHPMFGNKDKSMNIGANLAVNTAVIQMEATVDELIDSTGKTMREVNKEISENAGAYLLVHCGGRRLGIGDRIDEVAAQLKKEAKGKPFIAVFTFGEYGVKDHGANTTGGLMLSFTAFGK
;
A
#
# COMPACT_ATOMS: atom_id res chain seq x y z
N MET A 1 16.58 -19.19 -4.95
CA MET A 1 17.37 -19.99 -4.00
C MET A 1 18.43 -20.85 -4.73
N ARG A 2 18.09 -21.90 -5.50
CA ARG A 2 19.10 -22.76 -6.15
C ARG A 2 20.13 -22.02 -7.00
N LYS A 3 19.72 -21.04 -7.83
CA LYS A 3 20.65 -20.22 -8.64
C LYS A 3 21.60 -19.36 -7.80
N ALA A 4 21.21 -18.98 -6.59
CA ALA A 4 22.02 -18.19 -5.66
C ALA A 4 22.88 -19.06 -4.73
N GLY A 5 22.82 -20.40 -4.85
CA GLY A 5 23.57 -21.33 -4.01
C GLY A 5 23.19 -21.25 -2.53
N LYS A 6 21.92 -20.89 -2.21
CA LYS A 6 21.45 -20.74 -0.84
C LYS A 6 20.53 -21.89 -0.45
N ASP A 7 20.80 -22.50 0.67
CA ASP A 7 20.05 -23.62 1.25
C ASP A 7 19.11 -23.19 2.39
N CYS A 8 19.05 -21.88 2.70
CA CYS A 8 18.20 -21.31 3.73
C CYS A 8 17.16 -20.35 3.11
N SER A 9 16.10 -20.08 3.85
CA SER A 9 15.14 -19.03 3.49
C SER A 9 15.79 -17.64 3.57
N PRO A 10 15.41 -16.70 2.69
CA PRO A 10 15.84 -15.31 2.82
C PRO A 10 15.25 -14.66 4.09
N ALA A 11 15.92 -13.65 4.60
CA ALA A 11 15.42 -12.86 5.73
C ALA A 11 14.22 -11.96 5.32
N TYR A 12 14.31 -11.38 4.13
CA TYR A 12 13.29 -10.54 3.49
C TYR A 12 13.30 -10.74 1.99
N PHE A 13 12.23 -10.33 1.32
CA PHE A 13 12.26 -10.09 -0.11
C PHE A 13 11.69 -8.72 -0.48
N TYR A 14 12.34 -8.06 -1.43
CA TYR A 14 11.87 -6.85 -2.08
C TYR A 14 11.13 -7.23 -3.35
N MET A 15 9.95 -6.67 -3.55
CA MET A 15 9.13 -6.92 -4.74
C MET A 15 8.76 -5.61 -5.43
N VAL A 16 8.90 -5.58 -6.74
CA VAL A 16 8.28 -4.58 -7.61
C VAL A 16 7.42 -5.34 -8.62
N ALA A 17 6.15 -4.98 -8.71
CA ALA A 17 5.21 -5.62 -9.64
C ALA A 17 4.48 -4.58 -10.49
N SER A 18 3.95 -5.00 -11.64
CA SER A 18 2.93 -4.23 -12.34
C SER A 18 1.66 -4.19 -11.50
N PRO A 19 0.92 -3.05 -11.48
CA PRO A 19 -0.37 -2.98 -10.80
C PRO A 19 -1.38 -3.95 -11.40
N GLY A 20 -2.15 -4.63 -10.55
CA GLY A 20 -3.27 -5.47 -10.97
C GLY A 20 -3.30 -6.86 -10.35
N GLU A 21 -2.15 -7.52 -10.18
CA GLU A 21 -2.04 -8.91 -9.72
C GLU A 21 -1.08 -9.10 -8.54
N GLU A 22 -0.82 -8.05 -7.77
CA GLU A 22 0.18 -8.03 -6.72
C GLU A 22 -0.02 -9.14 -5.69
N GLU A 23 -1.26 -9.38 -5.28
CA GLU A 23 -1.60 -10.41 -4.29
C GLU A 23 -1.33 -11.83 -4.84
N GLU A 24 -1.49 -12.04 -6.15
CA GLU A 24 -1.19 -13.32 -6.79
C GLU A 24 0.32 -13.57 -6.83
N TYR A 25 1.11 -12.54 -7.10
CA TYR A 25 2.57 -12.65 -7.06
C TYR A 25 3.06 -12.94 -5.64
N VAL A 26 2.55 -12.23 -4.63
CA VAL A 26 2.87 -12.49 -3.22
C VAL A 26 2.54 -13.92 -2.85
N LYS A 27 1.32 -14.38 -3.17
CA LYS A 27 0.88 -15.74 -2.91
C LYS A 27 1.78 -16.77 -3.59
N GLY A 28 2.08 -16.59 -4.87
CA GLY A 28 2.93 -17.52 -5.63
C GLY A 28 4.35 -17.62 -5.07
N ILE A 29 4.90 -16.52 -4.55
CA ILE A 29 6.20 -16.51 -3.89
C ILE A 29 6.11 -17.25 -2.55
N GLU A 30 5.11 -16.96 -1.71
CA GLU A 30 4.91 -17.60 -0.41
C GLU A 30 4.67 -19.11 -0.53
N ASP A 31 3.99 -19.58 -1.56
CA ASP A 31 3.76 -21.00 -1.82
C ASP A 31 5.10 -21.78 -2.03
N ILE A 32 6.16 -21.09 -2.44
CA ILE A 32 7.49 -21.70 -2.71
C ILE A 32 8.47 -21.51 -1.56
N ILE A 33 8.53 -20.31 -0.96
CA ILE A 33 9.56 -19.99 0.04
C ILE A 33 9.02 -19.89 1.48
N GLY A 34 7.72 -20.08 1.66
CA GLY A 34 7.05 -19.84 2.93
C GLY A 34 6.85 -18.36 3.22
N ARG A 35 6.41 -18.04 4.43
CA ARG A 35 6.16 -16.66 4.87
C ARG A 35 7.48 -15.96 5.19
N VAL A 36 8.08 -15.36 4.18
CA VAL A 36 9.22 -14.47 4.31
C VAL A 36 8.69 -13.03 4.26
N PRO A 37 9.11 -12.13 5.15
CA PRO A 37 8.67 -10.75 5.15
C PRO A 37 8.92 -10.03 3.81
N ILE A 38 7.90 -9.30 3.33
CA ILE A 38 7.96 -8.51 2.09
C ILE A 38 8.15 -7.03 2.40
N PHE A 39 8.78 -6.32 1.47
CA PHE A 39 8.67 -4.87 1.31
C PHE A 39 8.77 -4.50 -0.17
N GLY A 40 8.30 -3.31 -0.54
CA GLY A 40 8.30 -2.87 -1.93
C GLY A 40 7.01 -2.18 -2.33
N GLY A 41 6.74 -2.15 -3.62
CA GLY A 41 5.54 -1.49 -4.14
C GLY A 41 5.33 -1.72 -5.63
N SER A 42 4.13 -1.37 -6.11
CA SER A 42 3.77 -1.45 -7.52
C SER A 42 4.45 -0.35 -8.33
N ALA A 43 4.88 -0.68 -9.53
CA ALA A 43 5.38 0.29 -10.49
C ALA A 43 4.33 1.40 -10.73
N ALA A 44 4.79 2.62 -10.94
CA ALA A 44 3.93 3.78 -11.08
C ALA A 44 4.40 4.71 -12.20
N ASP A 45 3.50 5.55 -12.68
CA ASP A 45 3.79 6.65 -13.58
C ASP A 45 3.09 7.94 -13.10
N ASN A 46 3.56 9.09 -13.61
CA ASN A 46 3.07 10.40 -13.16
C ASN A 46 1.65 10.74 -13.67
N THR A 47 1.13 10.02 -14.65
CA THR A 47 -0.12 10.35 -15.33
C THR A 47 -1.21 9.29 -15.14
N VAL A 48 -0.89 8.17 -14.46
CA VAL A 48 -1.80 7.02 -14.27
C VAL A 48 -2.29 6.46 -15.61
N GLU A 49 -1.38 6.39 -16.59
CA GLU A 49 -1.68 5.94 -17.96
C GLU A 49 -1.10 4.56 -18.29
N GLY A 50 -0.49 3.87 -17.31
CA GLY A 50 0.12 2.57 -17.54
C GLY A 50 1.51 2.64 -18.21
N LYS A 51 2.21 3.74 -18.04
CA LYS A 51 3.52 4.00 -18.68
C LYS A 51 4.71 3.74 -17.74
N TRP A 52 4.60 2.82 -16.85
CA TRP A 52 5.68 2.39 -15.96
C TRP A 52 6.63 1.40 -16.62
N SER A 53 7.78 1.20 -15.98
CA SER A 53 8.75 0.16 -16.35
C SER A 53 9.31 -0.51 -15.11
N ILE A 54 9.49 -1.81 -15.18
CA ILE A 54 10.14 -2.65 -14.17
C ILE A 54 11.47 -3.12 -14.74
N TYR A 55 12.50 -3.10 -13.91
CA TYR A 55 13.88 -3.40 -14.32
C TYR A 55 14.43 -4.57 -13.51
N THR A 56 15.12 -5.45 -14.19
CA THR A 56 16.05 -6.41 -13.61
C THR A 56 17.44 -6.17 -14.19
N ASN A 57 18.44 -6.96 -13.78
CA ASN A 57 19.79 -6.88 -14.38
C ASN A 57 19.76 -7.11 -15.90
N ASP A 58 18.85 -7.96 -16.37
CA ASP A 58 18.87 -8.51 -17.72
C ASP A 58 17.66 -8.12 -18.57
N ALA A 59 16.65 -7.44 -17.99
CA ALA A 59 15.40 -7.15 -18.68
C ALA A 59 14.72 -5.85 -18.23
N ILE A 60 13.97 -5.25 -19.15
CA ILE A 60 13.03 -4.15 -18.93
C ILE A 60 11.66 -4.62 -19.41
N PHE A 61 10.63 -4.49 -18.61
CA PHE A 61 9.27 -4.88 -18.94
C PHE A 61 8.26 -3.99 -18.23
N ASN A 62 7.00 -4.02 -18.65
CA ASN A 62 5.91 -3.21 -18.09
C ASN A 62 4.81 -4.07 -17.44
N ASP A 63 4.90 -5.39 -17.58
CA ASP A 63 3.97 -6.34 -16.97
C ASP A 63 4.73 -7.51 -16.36
N GLY A 64 4.41 -7.84 -15.09
CA GLY A 64 5.06 -8.89 -14.33
C GLY A 64 5.65 -8.43 -13.01
N VAL A 65 6.64 -9.17 -12.50
CA VAL A 65 7.23 -8.97 -11.19
C VAL A 65 8.75 -9.13 -11.21
N ALA A 66 9.44 -8.24 -10.51
CA ALA A 66 10.86 -8.36 -10.18
C ALA A 66 11.02 -8.56 -8.67
N VAL A 67 11.88 -9.49 -8.27
CA VAL A 67 12.09 -9.86 -6.87
C VAL A 67 13.58 -9.90 -6.54
N ALA A 68 13.95 -9.29 -5.41
CA ALA A 68 15.28 -9.43 -4.83
C ALA A 68 15.18 -10.09 -3.44
N PHE A 69 15.89 -11.19 -3.24
CA PHE A 69 15.95 -11.90 -1.97
C PHE A 69 17.13 -11.46 -1.14
N PHE A 70 16.89 -11.13 0.12
CA PHE A 70 17.90 -10.68 1.08
C PHE A 70 18.32 -11.84 1.97
N TYR A 71 19.56 -12.25 1.83
CA TYR A 71 20.24 -13.23 2.69
C TYR A 71 21.27 -12.46 3.53
N THR A 72 20.91 -12.14 4.75
CA THR A 72 21.74 -11.28 5.63
C THR A 72 21.67 -11.77 7.07
N ASP A 73 22.76 -11.59 7.79
CA ASP A 73 22.89 -11.70 9.24
C ASP A 73 22.68 -10.35 9.96
N LYS A 74 22.59 -9.27 9.19
CA LYS A 74 22.31 -7.93 9.70
C LYS A 74 20.82 -7.76 9.95
N PRO A 75 20.44 -7.02 11.01
CA PRO A 75 19.03 -6.77 11.28
C PRO A 75 18.38 -5.98 10.13
N MET A 76 17.15 -6.31 9.86
CA MET A 76 16.25 -5.55 8.97
C MET A 76 14.93 -5.38 9.69
N ALA A 77 14.25 -4.26 9.46
CA ALA A 77 12.90 -4.02 9.93
C ALA A 77 12.08 -3.34 8.84
N ASN A 78 10.81 -3.71 8.75
CA ASN A 78 9.83 -3.06 7.89
C ASN A 78 8.61 -2.66 8.71
N VAL A 79 8.16 -1.42 8.55
CA VAL A 79 6.90 -0.92 9.11
C VAL A 79 5.96 -0.58 7.97
N PHE A 80 4.77 -1.18 8.01
CA PHE A 80 3.73 -1.01 7.02
C PHE A 80 2.49 -0.39 7.66
N THR A 81 2.19 0.88 7.32
CA THR A 81 1.10 1.65 7.94
C THR A 81 0.42 2.60 6.96
N GLY A 82 -0.88 2.87 7.17
CA GLY A 82 -1.64 3.88 6.44
C GLY A 82 -1.88 5.14 7.24
N GLU A 83 -1.91 5.01 8.59
CA GLU A 83 -2.20 6.11 9.52
C GLU A 83 -3.52 6.84 9.23
N TYR A 84 -4.53 6.11 8.76
CA TYR A 84 -5.90 6.58 8.62
C TYR A 84 -6.71 6.20 9.84
N HIS A 85 -7.67 7.05 10.20
CA HIS A 85 -8.61 6.81 11.30
C HIS A 85 -9.87 6.14 10.79
N GLU A 86 -10.41 5.20 11.58
CA GLU A 86 -11.72 4.61 11.31
C GLU A 86 -12.82 5.60 11.66
N THR A 87 -13.80 5.71 10.77
CA THR A 87 -15.05 6.40 11.08
C THR A 87 -16.10 5.43 11.64
N THR A 88 -17.28 5.93 11.98
CA THR A 88 -18.41 5.06 12.39
C THR A 88 -19.13 4.41 11.21
N ASN A 89 -18.77 4.78 9.97
CA ASN A 89 -19.40 4.26 8.76
C ASN A 89 -18.77 2.93 8.36
N SER A 90 -19.52 1.85 8.47
CA SER A 90 -19.08 0.51 8.10
C SER A 90 -20.21 -0.29 7.45
N GLY A 91 -19.84 -1.33 6.73
CA GLY A 91 -20.78 -2.24 6.06
C GLY A 91 -20.09 -3.54 5.66
N VAL A 92 -20.81 -4.38 4.95
CA VAL A 92 -20.32 -5.64 4.42
C VAL A 92 -20.27 -5.58 2.90
N ILE A 93 -19.17 -6.01 2.31
CA ILE A 93 -19.05 -6.19 0.85
C ILE A 93 -19.98 -7.35 0.45
N THR A 94 -21.06 -7.03 -0.27
CA THR A 94 -22.07 -8.03 -0.70
C THR A 94 -21.88 -8.47 -2.14
N LYS A 95 -21.22 -7.66 -2.97
CA LYS A 95 -20.96 -8.03 -4.36
C LYS A 95 -19.65 -7.43 -4.87
N VAL A 96 -18.87 -8.28 -5.55
CA VAL A 96 -17.62 -7.93 -6.24
C VAL A 96 -17.65 -8.55 -7.64
N GLU A 97 -17.22 -7.83 -8.65
CA GLU A 97 -16.98 -8.35 -9.99
C GLU A 97 -15.47 -8.45 -10.25
N GLY A 98 -15.03 -9.60 -10.79
CA GLY A 98 -13.61 -9.93 -10.81
C GLY A 98 -13.04 -9.96 -9.38
N LYS A 99 -11.92 -9.31 -9.16
CA LYS A 99 -11.26 -9.23 -7.84
C LYS A 99 -11.27 -7.81 -7.25
N ARG A 100 -11.46 -6.79 -8.10
CA ARG A 100 -11.20 -5.37 -7.74
C ARG A 100 -12.34 -4.41 -8.06
N THR A 101 -13.47 -4.88 -8.59
CA THR A 101 -14.65 -4.02 -8.78
C THR A 101 -15.63 -4.22 -7.64
N LEU A 102 -15.71 -3.26 -6.75
CA LEU A 102 -16.68 -3.22 -5.66
C LEU A 102 -18.05 -2.79 -6.23
N VAL A 103 -18.98 -3.71 -6.26
CA VAL A 103 -20.31 -3.48 -6.84
C VAL A 103 -21.32 -3.04 -5.78
N GLU A 104 -21.35 -3.75 -4.63
CA GLU A 104 -22.31 -3.46 -3.57
C GLU A 104 -21.70 -3.56 -2.17
N ILE A 105 -22.16 -2.66 -1.31
CA ILE A 105 -21.99 -2.71 0.13
C ILE A 105 -23.37 -2.76 0.76
N ASP A 106 -23.65 -3.76 1.61
CA ASP A 106 -24.96 -4.00 2.25
C ASP A 106 -26.13 -4.08 1.24
N GLY A 107 -25.90 -4.62 0.03
CA GLY A 107 -26.89 -4.68 -1.03
C GLY A 107 -27.18 -3.36 -1.75
N VAL A 108 -26.45 -2.29 -1.42
CA VAL A 108 -26.55 -0.96 -2.05
C VAL A 108 -25.38 -0.76 -3.02
N PRO A 109 -25.58 -0.17 -4.23
CA PRO A 109 -24.48 0.16 -5.13
C PRO A 109 -23.38 0.94 -4.43
N ALA A 110 -22.13 0.49 -4.60
CA ALA A 110 -21.00 0.92 -3.78
C ALA A 110 -20.77 2.44 -3.75
N ILE A 111 -20.87 3.13 -4.91
CA ILE A 111 -20.72 4.60 -4.97
C ILE A 111 -21.88 5.30 -4.21
N LYS A 112 -23.09 4.74 -4.24
CA LYS A 112 -24.23 5.34 -3.50
C LYS A 112 -24.02 5.22 -1.99
N LYS A 113 -23.59 4.02 -1.54
CA LYS A 113 -23.26 3.80 -0.12
C LYS A 113 -22.12 4.67 0.35
N TYR A 114 -21.07 4.79 -0.46
CA TYR A 114 -19.94 5.68 -0.18
C TYR A 114 -20.36 7.16 -0.12
N ALA A 115 -21.19 7.62 -1.06
CA ALA A 115 -21.75 8.98 -1.05
C ALA A 115 -22.59 9.26 0.20
N GLU A 116 -23.38 8.29 0.66
CA GLU A 116 -24.15 8.37 1.91
C GLU A 116 -23.21 8.57 3.11
N TRP A 117 -22.12 7.79 3.20
CA TRP A 117 -21.16 7.85 4.30
C TRP A 117 -20.38 9.17 4.34
N THR A 118 -19.95 9.66 3.19
CA THR A 118 -19.03 10.81 3.10
C THR A 118 -19.72 12.15 2.86
N GLY A 119 -21.00 12.14 2.49
CA GLY A 119 -21.74 13.35 2.09
C GLY A 119 -21.34 13.90 0.70
N ASN A 120 -20.46 13.21 -0.02
CA ASN A 120 -20.02 13.63 -1.35
C ASN A 120 -21.15 13.51 -2.38
N LYS A 121 -21.19 14.43 -3.36
CA LYS A 121 -22.16 14.36 -4.44
C LYS A 121 -21.75 13.30 -5.45
N LEU A 122 -22.72 12.55 -5.97
CA LEU A 122 -22.47 11.47 -6.93
C LEU A 122 -21.67 11.90 -8.18
N LYS A 123 -21.80 13.15 -8.61
CA LYS A 123 -21.02 13.71 -9.74
C LYS A 123 -19.53 13.85 -9.43
N ASP A 124 -19.19 14.02 -8.17
CA ASP A 124 -17.81 14.20 -7.71
C ASP A 124 -17.12 12.84 -7.47
N LEU A 125 -17.88 11.75 -7.60
CA LEU A 125 -17.44 10.35 -7.46
C LEU A 125 -17.44 9.60 -8.80
N ASP A 126 -17.61 10.30 -9.93
CA ASP A 126 -17.68 9.69 -11.26
C ASP A 126 -16.30 9.66 -11.94
N GLY A 127 -15.99 8.55 -12.61
CA GLY A 127 -14.74 8.38 -13.33
C GLY A 127 -13.50 8.57 -12.44
N ASN A 128 -12.53 9.29 -12.97
CA ASN A 128 -11.26 9.59 -12.28
C ASN A 128 -11.40 10.57 -11.11
N ASN A 129 -12.53 11.28 -10.96
CA ASN A 129 -12.75 12.18 -9.83
C ASN A 129 -12.72 11.41 -8.51
N LEU A 130 -13.17 10.15 -8.52
CA LEU A 130 -13.17 9.28 -7.35
C LEU A 130 -11.76 9.14 -6.74
N LEU A 131 -10.74 8.93 -7.57
CA LEU A 131 -9.36 8.76 -7.11
C LEU A 131 -8.90 9.90 -6.21
N VAL A 132 -9.10 11.13 -6.63
CA VAL A 132 -8.64 12.33 -5.89
C VAL A 132 -9.48 12.54 -4.63
N THR A 133 -10.81 12.39 -4.75
CA THR A 133 -11.75 12.59 -3.64
C THR A 133 -11.49 11.61 -2.50
N THR A 134 -11.08 10.39 -2.81
CA THR A 134 -10.92 9.31 -1.82
C THR A 134 -9.54 9.25 -1.17
N ILE A 135 -8.59 10.12 -1.55
CA ILE A 135 -7.25 10.13 -0.92
C ILE A 135 -7.35 10.39 0.60
N THR A 136 -8.21 11.30 1.02
CA THR A 136 -8.40 11.63 2.44
C THR A 136 -9.56 10.87 3.08
N GLN A 137 -10.37 10.17 2.30
CA GLN A 137 -11.54 9.42 2.75
C GLN A 137 -11.58 8.01 2.13
N PRO A 138 -10.51 7.20 2.20
CA PRO A 138 -10.51 5.89 1.56
C PRO A 138 -11.40 4.87 2.27
N LEU A 139 -11.43 3.66 1.75
CA LEU A 139 -11.98 2.48 2.41
C LEU A 139 -10.86 1.68 3.07
N GLY A 140 -11.19 1.00 4.15
CA GLY A 140 -10.37 0.00 4.79
C GLY A 140 -11.12 -1.32 4.89
N VAL A 141 -10.40 -2.43 4.90
CA VAL A 141 -10.99 -3.75 5.14
C VAL A 141 -10.49 -4.29 6.48
N LYS A 142 -11.37 -5.02 7.18
CA LYS A 142 -11.06 -5.68 8.44
C LYS A 142 -10.98 -7.19 8.26
N ASP A 143 -10.14 -7.82 9.04
CA ASP A 143 -10.12 -9.27 9.15
C ASP A 143 -11.26 -9.80 10.04
N ARG A 144 -11.28 -11.11 10.28
CA ARG A 144 -12.31 -11.75 11.10
C ARG A 144 -12.21 -11.39 12.59
N LEU A 145 -11.07 -10.88 13.04
CA LEU A 145 -10.85 -10.45 14.42
C LEU A 145 -11.20 -8.97 14.61
N GLY A 146 -11.49 -8.26 13.51
CA GLY A 146 -11.82 -6.84 13.50
C GLY A 146 -10.60 -5.92 13.35
N ASP A 147 -9.42 -6.47 13.10
CA ASP A 147 -8.22 -5.69 12.86
C ASP A 147 -8.20 -5.11 11.45
N LEU A 148 -7.79 -3.86 11.33
CA LEU A 148 -7.61 -3.22 10.03
C LEU A 148 -6.42 -3.84 9.31
N ILE A 149 -6.67 -4.51 8.17
CA ILE A 149 -5.62 -5.14 7.39
C ILE A 149 -4.90 -4.13 6.51
N ALA A 150 -5.62 -3.42 5.66
CA ALA A 150 -5.06 -2.45 4.73
C ALA A 150 -6.12 -1.49 4.19
N ILE A 151 -5.64 -0.34 3.74
CA ILE A 151 -6.45 0.62 3.00
C ILE A 151 -6.76 0.06 1.61
N ARG A 152 -7.97 0.31 1.16
CA ARG A 152 -8.52 -0.03 -0.14
C ARG A 152 -8.92 1.25 -0.85
N HIS A 153 -8.01 1.76 -1.67
CA HIS A 153 -8.19 3.04 -2.35
C HIS A 153 -9.20 2.91 -3.51
N PRO A 154 -10.37 3.58 -3.46
CA PRO A 154 -11.26 3.67 -4.62
C PRO A 154 -10.61 4.52 -5.71
N MET A 155 -10.47 3.94 -6.91
CA MET A 155 -9.66 4.52 -8.00
C MET A 155 -10.52 5.13 -9.11
N PHE A 156 -11.66 4.50 -9.42
CA PHE A 156 -12.48 4.90 -10.57
C PHE A 156 -13.96 4.60 -10.32
N GLY A 157 -14.84 5.58 -10.59
CA GLY A 157 -16.28 5.46 -10.45
C GLY A 157 -16.94 5.03 -11.76
N ASN A 158 -17.58 3.87 -11.77
CA ASN A 158 -18.25 3.33 -12.95
C ASN A 158 -19.66 3.89 -13.14
N LYS A 159 -20.19 3.85 -14.37
CA LYS A 159 -21.53 4.37 -14.70
C LYS A 159 -22.66 3.61 -13.99
N ASP A 160 -22.47 2.34 -13.71
CA ASP A 160 -23.40 1.47 -12.97
C ASP A 160 -23.34 1.69 -11.45
N LYS A 161 -22.54 2.64 -10.99
CA LYS A 161 -22.32 2.97 -9.57
C LYS A 161 -21.52 1.93 -8.79
N SER A 162 -20.82 1.04 -9.48
CA SER A 162 -19.69 0.30 -8.90
C SER A 162 -18.43 1.16 -8.88
N MET A 163 -17.38 0.72 -8.16
CA MET A 163 -16.10 1.40 -8.13
C MET A 163 -14.93 0.41 -8.26
N ASN A 164 -13.90 0.80 -9.02
CA ASN A 164 -12.66 0.04 -9.08
C ASN A 164 -11.78 0.39 -7.89
N ILE A 165 -11.22 -0.63 -7.27
CA ILE A 165 -10.37 -0.52 -6.08
C ILE A 165 -8.94 -0.95 -6.43
N GLY A 166 -7.95 -0.30 -5.83
CA GLY A 166 -6.53 -0.55 -6.09
C GLY A 166 -5.98 -1.87 -5.54
N ALA A 167 -6.81 -2.75 -4.96
CA ALA A 167 -6.38 -4.04 -4.42
C ALA A 167 -7.56 -5.04 -4.39
N ASN A 168 -7.26 -6.33 -4.18
CA ASN A 168 -8.26 -7.39 -4.18
C ASN A 168 -9.27 -7.24 -3.02
N LEU A 169 -10.50 -7.62 -3.32
CA LEU A 169 -11.64 -7.61 -2.41
C LEU A 169 -12.25 -9.01 -2.32
N ALA A 170 -12.92 -9.28 -1.22
CA ALA A 170 -13.72 -10.50 -1.03
C ALA A 170 -15.12 -10.15 -0.52
N VAL A 171 -16.13 -10.86 -0.98
CA VAL A 171 -17.48 -10.79 -0.42
C VAL A 171 -17.48 -11.27 1.05
N ASN A 172 -18.43 -10.81 1.82
CA ASN A 172 -18.55 -11.08 3.25
C ASN A 172 -17.36 -10.52 4.08
N THR A 173 -16.64 -9.54 3.54
CA THR A 173 -15.61 -8.80 4.26
C THR A 173 -16.20 -7.50 4.82
N ALA A 174 -15.89 -7.19 6.07
CA ALA A 174 -16.24 -5.90 6.66
C ALA A 174 -15.40 -4.78 6.00
N VAL A 175 -16.08 -3.74 5.53
CA VAL A 175 -15.47 -2.53 4.97
C VAL A 175 -15.86 -1.34 5.81
N ILE A 176 -14.92 -0.45 6.03
CA ILE A 176 -15.11 0.76 6.84
C ILE A 176 -14.61 1.98 6.07
N GLN A 177 -15.32 3.10 6.19
CA GLN A 177 -14.84 4.36 5.67
C GLN A 177 -13.75 4.89 6.61
N MET A 178 -12.62 5.24 6.02
CA MET A 178 -11.47 5.78 6.73
C MET A 178 -11.34 7.27 6.44
N GLU A 179 -10.59 7.99 7.28
CA GLU A 179 -10.30 9.39 7.05
C GLU A 179 -8.91 9.78 7.54
N ALA A 180 -8.33 10.77 6.89
CA ALA A 180 -7.14 11.48 7.34
C ALA A 180 -7.10 12.88 6.72
N THR A 181 -6.58 13.85 7.45
CA THR A 181 -6.25 15.17 6.92
C THR A 181 -4.90 15.14 6.18
N VAL A 182 -4.63 16.13 5.36
CA VAL A 182 -3.32 16.29 4.70
C VAL A 182 -2.20 16.44 5.72
N ASP A 183 -2.44 17.13 6.84
CA ASP A 183 -1.48 17.25 7.94
C ASP A 183 -1.11 15.88 8.53
N GLU A 184 -2.11 15.04 8.80
CA GLU A 184 -1.89 13.68 9.28
C GLU A 184 -1.16 12.81 8.26
N LEU A 185 -1.45 12.96 6.96
CA LEU A 185 -0.69 12.27 5.92
C LEU A 185 0.79 12.67 5.93
N ILE A 186 1.12 13.92 6.17
CA ILE A 186 2.50 14.41 6.28
C ILE A 186 3.14 13.88 7.56
N ASP A 187 2.49 14.07 8.70
CA ASP A 187 3.03 13.72 10.02
C ASP A 187 3.24 12.21 10.20
N SER A 188 2.38 11.39 9.60
CA SER A 188 2.50 9.94 9.62
C SER A 188 3.82 9.46 9.02
N THR A 189 4.41 10.20 8.09
CA THR A 189 5.70 9.88 7.49
C THR A 189 6.82 9.89 8.53
N GLY A 190 6.87 10.93 9.36
CA GLY A 190 7.81 11.01 10.48
C GLY A 190 7.53 9.97 11.56
N LYS A 191 6.24 9.69 11.83
CA LYS A 191 5.83 8.66 12.79
C LYS A 191 6.30 7.26 12.35
N THR A 192 6.01 6.88 11.10
CA THR A 192 6.46 5.59 10.53
C THR A 192 7.98 5.45 10.55
N MET A 193 8.70 6.55 10.29
CA MET A 193 10.15 6.56 10.34
C MET A 193 10.70 6.34 11.77
N ARG A 194 10.03 6.90 12.80
CA ARG A 194 10.38 6.63 14.21
C ARG A 194 10.09 5.18 14.60
N GLU A 195 8.99 4.63 14.12
CA GLU A 195 8.62 3.22 14.38
C GLU A 195 9.64 2.27 13.78
N VAL A 196 10.04 2.42 12.52
CA VAL A 196 11.06 1.56 11.92
C VAL A 196 12.41 1.70 12.61
N ASN A 197 12.76 2.90 13.09
CA ASN A 197 13.96 3.08 13.91
C ASN A 197 13.89 2.30 15.22
N LYS A 198 12.73 2.31 15.88
CA LYS A 198 12.50 1.55 17.12
C LYS A 198 12.59 0.03 16.87
N GLU A 199 11.97 -0.47 15.81
CA GLU A 199 11.99 -1.89 15.43
C GLU A 199 13.42 -2.41 15.17
N ILE A 200 14.29 -1.59 14.59
CA ILE A 200 15.70 -1.94 14.36
C ILE A 200 16.60 -1.53 15.54
N SER A 201 16.01 -1.20 16.72
CA SER A 201 16.75 -0.79 17.93
C SER A 201 17.74 0.35 17.66
N GLU A 202 17.33 1.36 16.87
CA GLU A 202 18.14 2.53 16.46
C GLU A 202 19.45 2.19 15.69
N ASN A 203 19.62 0.93 15.27
CA ASN A 203 20.84 0.44 14.61
C ASN A 203 20.78 0.50 13.07
N ALA A 204 19.93 1.33 12.49
CA ALA A 204 19.85 1.46 11.04
C ALA A 204 21.13 2.04 10.44
N GLY A 205 21.55 1.50 9.30
CA GLY A 205 22.61 2.01 8.45
C GLY A 205 22.08 2.79 7.24
N ALA A 206 20.94 2.37 6.68
CA ALA A 206 20.27 2.99 5.53
C ALA A 206 18.78 2.67 5.51
N TYR A 207 18.02 3.37 4.65
CA TYR A 207 16.58 3.11 4.49
C TYR A 207 16.16 3.07 3.03
N LEU A 208 15.17 2.23 2.74
CA LEU A 208 14.34 2.29 1.54
C LEU A 208 12.89 2.58 1.96
N LEU A 209 12.36 3.70 1.51
CA LEU A 209 11.10 4.26 1.97
C LEU A 209 10.12 4.27 0.81
N VAL A 210 9.17 3.34 0.82
CA VAL A 210 8.10 3.25 -0.19
C VAL A 210 6.91 4.07 0.29
N HIS A 211 6.54 5.08 -0.48
CA HIS A 211 5.47 6.01 -0.18
C HIS A 211 4.43 5.98 -1.31
N CYS A 212 3.15 5.97 -0.97
CA CYS A 212 2.10 5.95 -1.98
C CYS A 212 2.08 7.21 -2.87
N GLY A 213 1.97 7.00 -4.18
CA GLY A 213 1.78 8.08 -5.17
C GLY A 213 0.45 8.81 -4.99
N GLY A 214 -0.61 8.13 -4.56
CA GLY A 214 -1.88 8.76 -4.22
C GLY A 214 -1.74 9.72 -3.04
N ARG A 215 -1.02 9.33 -1.99
CA ARG A 215 -0.70 10.24 -0.87
C ARG A 215 0.12 11.45 -1.35
N ARG A 216 1.12 11.21 -2.23
CA ARG A 216 1.90 12.29 -2.86
C ARG A 216 1.00 13.27 -3.61
N LEU A 217 0.00 12.77 -4.34
CA LEU A 217 -0.98 13.59 -5.05
C LEU A 217 -1.82 14.42 -4.07
N GLY A 218 -2.32 13.83 -3.00
CA GLY A 218 -3.12 14.52 -1.98
C GLY A 218 -2.34 15.56 -1.16
N ILE A 219 -1.06 15.28 -0.88
CA ILE A 219 -0.15 16.23 -0.18
C ILE A 219 0.21 17.41 -1.09
N GLY A 220 0.30 17.19 -2.40
CA GLY A 220 0.50 18.25 -3.38
C GLY A 220 1.82 19.01 -3.18
N ASP A 221 1.75 20.33 -3.23
CA ASP A 221 2.93 21.22 -3.13
C ASP A 221 3.61 21.19 -1.75
N ARG A 222 2.97 20.59 -0.74
CA ARG A 222 3.54 20.43 0.60
C ARG A 222 4.48 19.23 0.74
N ILE A 223 4.86 18.58 -0.35
CA ILE A 223 5.72 17.37 -0.33
C ILE A 223 7.09 17.62 0.32
N ASP A 224 7.58 18.84 0.32
CA ASP A 224 8.84 19.21 0.97
C ASP A 224 8.77 19.03 2.49
N GLU A 225 7.57 19.12 3.11
CA GLU A 225 7.38 18.84 4.53
C GLU A 225 7.60 17.34 4.82
N VAL A 226 7.17 16.44 3.93
CA VAL A 226 7.48 15.00 4.00
C VAL A 226 8.98 14.78 3.93
N ALA A 227 9.67 15.40 2.97
CA ALA A 227 11.12 15.30 2.84
C ALA A 227 11.87 15.81 4.09
N ALA A 228 11.37 16.89 4.70
CA ALA A 228 11.92 17.42 5.95
C ALA A 228 11.74 16.44 7.13
N GLN A 229 10.55 15.82 7.25
CA GLN A 229 10.27 14.78 8.25
C GLN A 229 11.24 13.59 8.08
N LEU A 230 11.38 13.07 6.87
CA LEU A 230 12.29 11.95 6.57
C LEU A 230 13.73 12.30 6.91
N LYS A 231 14.21 13.46 6.48
CA LYS A 231 15.59 13.93 6.76
C LYS A 231 15.85 14.07 8.25
N LYS A 232 14.89 14.61 9.00
CA LYS A 232 14.97 14.76 10.45
C LYS A 232 15.15 13.40 11.15
N GLU A 233 14.27 12.44 10.82
CA GLU A 233 14.23 11.14 11.50
C GLU A 233 15.32 10.17 11.00
N ALA A 234 15.87 10.37 9.79
CA ALA A 234 17.02 9.62 9.30
C ALA A 234 18.31 9.94 10.05
N LYS A 235 18.39 11.10 10.74
CA LYS A 235 19.54 11.48 11.57
C LYS A 235 20.88 11.37 10.83
N GLY A 236 20.92 11.85 9.57
CA GLY A 236 22.10 11.83 8.70
C GLY A 236 22.42 10.50 8.04
N LYS A 237 21.61 9.47 8.23
CA LYS A 237 21.76 8.19 7.53
C LYS A 237 21.18 8.29 6.11
N PRO A 238 21.77 7.60 5.11
CA PRO A 238 21.27 7.63 3.75
C PRO A 238 19.87 6.98 3.63
N PHE A 239 19.03 7.57 2.79
CA PHE A 239 17.75 6.99 2.44
C PHE A 239 17.39 7.28 0.99
N ILE A 240 16.58 6.40 0.41
CA ILE A 240 15.88 6.60 -0.84
C ILE A 240 14.38 6.53 -0.56
N ALA A 241 13.63 7.53 -1.01
CA ALA A 241 12.18 7.53 -1.00
C ALA A 241 11.66 7.37 -2.41
N VAL A 242 10.76 6.41 -2.64
CA VAL A 242 10.13 6.13 -3.92
C VAL A 242 8.63 6.21 -3.80
N PHE A 243 7.95 6.64 -4.87
CA PHE A 243 6.49 6.71 -4.94
C PHE A 243 5.95 5.57 -5.80
N THR A 244 4.94 4.86 -5.29
CA THR A 244 4.38 3.65 -5.90
C THR A 244 2.85 3.73 -5.99
N PHE A 245 2.24 2.86 -6.79
CA PHE A 245 0.76 2.79 -6.87
C PHE A 245 0.15 1.86 -5.82
N GLY A 246 0.87 0.82 -5.41
CA GLY A 246 0.55 -0.03 -4.28
C GLY A 246 1.79 -0.21 -3.43
N GLU A 247 1.62 -0.42 -2.14
CA GLU A 247 2.69 -0.63 -1.17
C GLU A 247 2.59 -2.02 -0.58
N TYR A 248 3.74 -2.64 -0.32
CA TYR A 248 3.85 -3.98 0.25
C TYR A 248 4.60 -3.96 1.56
N GLY A 249 4.13 -4.72 2.52
CA GLY A 249 4.77 -4.79 3.83
C GLY A 249 4.22 -5.92 4.69
N VAL A 250 4.72 -5.99 5.90
CA VAL A 250 4.30 -6.96 6.90
C VAL A 250 3.36 -6.28 7.89
N LYS A 251 2.19 -6.85 8.10
CA LYS A 251 1.24 -6.46 9.14
C LYS A 251 1.44 -7.31 10.40
N ASP A 252 0.75 -6.93 11.45
CA ASP A 252 0.70 -7.66 12.70
C ASP A 252 0.52 -9.16 12.48
N HIS A 253 1.20 -9.96 13.28
CA HIS A 253 1.25 -11.43 13.14
C HIS A 253 2.02 -11.96 11.90
N GLY A 254 2.82 -11.10 11.23
CA GLY A 254 3.73 -11.51 10.16
C GLY A 254 3.06 -11.86 8.83
N ALA A 255 1.84 -11.39 8.57
CA ALA A 255 1.19 -11.54 7.28
C ALA A 255 1.69 -10.51 6.27
N ASN A 256 2.18 -10.99 5.12
CA ASN A 256 2.47 -10.12 3.99
C ASN A 256 1.17 -9.53 3.43
N THR A 257 1.19 -8.24 3.20
CA THR A 257 -0.01 -7.47 2.84
C THR A 257 0.30 -6.48 1.74
N THR A 258 -0.66 -6.28 0.85
CA THR A 258 -0.67 -5.22 -0.16
C THR A 258 -1.74 -4.20 0.18
N GLY A 259 -1.52 -2.95 -0.13
CA GLY A 259 -2.51 -1.90 0.06
C GLY A 259 -2.21 -0.67 -0.78
N GLY A 260 -3.20 0.21 -0.91
CA GLY A 260 -3.02 1.55 -1.47
C GLY A 260 -3.01 2.59 -0.36
N LEU A 261 -2.49 3.77 -0.64
CA LEU A 261 -2.38 4.90 0.32
C LEU A 261 -1.58 4.55 1.60
N MET A 262 -0.68 3.58 1.51
CA MET A 262 0.13 3.11 2.62
C MET A 262 1.56 3.70 2.58
N LEU A 263 2.31 3.41 3.64
CA LEU A 263 3.75 3.59 3.76
C LEU A 263 4.37 2.23 4.04
N SER A 264 5.46 1.89 3.35
CA SER A 264 6.27 0.70 3.65
C SER A 264 7.72 1.14 3.80
N PHE A 265 8.13 1.35 5.03
CA PHE A 265 9.46 1.85 5.35
C PHE A 265 10.35 0.74 5.88
N THR A 266 11.47 0.54 5.21
CA THR A 266 12.42 -0.52 5.54
C THR A 266 13.75 0.08 5.97
N ALA A 267 14.24 -0.36 7.12
CA ALA A 267 15.58 -0.06 7.62
C ALA A 267 16.49 -1.26 7.47
N PHE A 268 17.72 -1.00 7.06
CA PHE A 268 18.82 -1.96 6.95
C PHE A 268 19.81 -1.69 8.04
N GLY A 269 20.17 -2.70 8.85
CA GLY A 269 21.12 -2.61 9.94
C GLY A 269 22.57 -2.45 9.47
N LYS A 270 23.41 -2.01 10.39
CA LYS A 270 24.87 -1.89 10.20
C LYS A 270 25.57 -3.24 10.27
#